data_1615f5933c86de955b72cade9b2f31ac
#
_entry.id   1615f5933c86de955b72cade9b2f31ac
#
_cell.length_a   1.000
_cell.length_b   1.000
_cell.length_c   1.000
_cell.angle_alpha   90.00
_cell.angle_beta   90.00
_cell.angle_gamma   90.00
#
_symmetry.space_group_name_H-M   'P 1'
#
loop_
_entity.id
_entity.type
_entity.pdbx_description
1 polymer ?
#
loop_
_entity_poly.entity_id
_entity_poly.type
_entity_poly.pdbx_seq_one_letter_code
_entity_poly.pdbx_strand_id
1 'polypeptide(L)'
;MSAFGSAGFINLVYERSEEKMSKQIYLDNAATTQMSDAVKQAMEPYLQENYGNASTAYSIGEDARRELEKSREVIAATLHAKTSEIYFTSGGSESDNWAVKNIAAACKKKGRHIITTNIEHHAILNSCEYLEKLGYDVTYLEVDGDGLISPEQVMDAIRPDTTLISV
;
A
#
# COMPACT_ATOMS: atom_id res chain seq x y z
N MET A 1 55.88 -1.30 -2.60
CA MET A 1 55.53 -1.08 -1.22
C MET A 1 54.76 0.23 -1.19
N SER A 2 53.49 0.18 -1.38
CA SER A 2 52.64 1.35 -1.41
C SER A 2 51.48 1.15 -0.43
N ALA A 3 51.41 2.07 0.52
CA ALA A 3 50.37 2.16 1.51
C ALA A 3 49.06 2.55 0.82
N PHE A 4 48.03 1.72 0.91
CA PHE A 4 46.67 2.11 0.60
C PHE A 4 46.13 2.92 1.79
N GLY A 5 46.02 4.22 1.55
CA GLY A 5 45.39 5.14 2.48
C GLY A 5 43.92 4.81 2.66
N SER A 6 43.50 4.72 3.91
CA SER A 6 42.11 4.70 4.31
C SER A 6 41.46 6.01 3.91
N ALA A 7 40.78 6.02 2.76
CA ALA A 7 39.95 7.13 2.35
C ALA A 7 38.77 7.21 3.31
N GLY A 8 38.76 8.33 4.04
CA GLY A 8 37.66 8.70 4.92
C GLY A 8 36.34 8.73 4.17
N PHE A 9 35.44 7.84 4.52
CA PHE A 9 34.04 7.95 4.18
C PHE A 9 33.46 9.11 5.01
N ILE A 10 33.53 10.26 4.40
CA ILE A 10 32.60 11.39 4.40
C ILE A 10 31.62 11.40 5.57
N ASN A 11 31.99 12.14 6.58
CA ASN A 11 31.04 12.83 7.45
C ASN A 11 30.41 13.98 6.64
N LEU A 12 29.39 13.70 5.89
CA LEU A 12 28.41 14.68 5.48
C LEU A 12 27.47 14.91 6.67
N VAL A 13 28.01 15.48 7.73
CA VAL A 13 27.21 16.25 8.68
C VAL A 13 26.75 17.46 7.92
N TYR A 14 25.51 17.44 7.49
CA TYR A 14 24.80 18.63 7.09
C TYR A 14 24.73 19.51 8.34
N GLU A 15 25.69 20.39 8.53
CA GLU A 15 25.51 21.57 9.38
C GLU A 15 24.39 22.39 8.75
N ARG A 16 23.15 22.15 9.20
CA ARG A 16 22.07 23.10 8.99
C ARG A 16 22.45 24.35 9.75
N SER A 17 22.94 25.37 9.02
CA SER A 17 22.97 26.73 9.51
C SER A 17 21.58 27.03 10.09
N GLU A 18 21.56 27.68 11.29
CA GLU A 18 20.33 28.18 11.92
C GLU A 18 19.81 29.42 11.15
N GLU A 19 19.62 29.29 9.86
CA GLU A 19 18.74 30.20 9.12
C GLU A 19 17.33 29.96 9.63
N LYS A 20 16.67 31.02 10.10
CA LYS A 20 15.24 31.04 10.43
C LYS A 20 14.47 30.30 9.35
N MET A 21 14.25 29.03 9.54
CA MET A 21 13.40 28.24 8.62
C MET A 21 12.03 28.89 8.67
N SER A 22 11.64 29.53 7.58
CA SER A 22 10.25 29.88 7.36
C SER A 22 9.46 28.60 7.61
N LYS A 23 8.43 28.64 8.46
CA LYS A 23 7.61 27.48 8.80
C LYS A 23 7.04 26.92 7.50
N GLN A 24 7.64 25.83 7.00
CA GLN A 24 7.16 25.17 5.81
C GLN A 24 5.79 24.56 6.11
N ILE A 25 4.79 24.96 5.34
CA ILE A 25 3.44 24.38 5.41
C ILE A 25 3.39 23.29 4.35
N TYR A 26 3.21 22.04 4.80
CA TYR A 26 3.04 20.88 3.91
C TYR A 26 1.57 20.50 3.84
N LEU A 27 0.98 20.53 2.65
CA LEU A 27 -0.45 20.29 2.41
C LEU A 27 -0.72 19.07 1.52
N ASP A 28 0.30 18.45 0.96
CA ASP A 28 0.16 17.28 0.08
C ASP A 28 0.23 15.96 0.86
N ASN A 29 -0.68 15.80 1.82
CA ASN A 29 -0.74 14.58 2.63
C ASN A 29 -1.22 13.33 1.84
N ALA A 30 -1.74 13.51 0.62
CA ALA A 30 -2.05 12.41 -0.28
C ALA A 30 -0.77 11.74 -0.82
N ALA A 31 0.30 12.50 -1.04
CA ALA A 31 1.59 11.95 -1.48
C ALA A 31 2.33 11.25 -0.34
N THR A 32 2.39 11.88 0.85
CA THR A 32 3.01 11.30 2.06
C THR A 32 2.53 12.04 3.32
N THR A 33 2.60 11.38 4.46
CA THR A 33 2.24 11.97 5.74
C THR A 33 3.34 11.74 6.75
N GLN A 34 3.65 12.78 7.54
CA GLN A 34 4.61 12.67 8.62
C GLN A 34 4.10 11.67 9.67
N MET A 35 4.98 10.74 10.06
CA MET A 35 4.69 9.82 11.16
C MET A 35 4.51 10.63 12.47
N SER A 36 3.44 10.34 13.21
CA SER A 36 3.22 10.96 14.51
C SER A 36 4.19 10.41 15.57
N ASP A 37 4.48 11.23 16.60
CA ASP A 37 5.35 10.80 17.69
C ASP A 37 4.81 9.57 18.42
N ALA A 38 3.51 9.44 18.58
CA ALA A 38 2.88 8.27 19.18
C ALA A 38 3.14 6.99 18.38
N VAL A 39 3.03 7.05 17.05
CA VAL A 39 3.33 5.93 16.17
C VAL A 39 4.82 5.58 16.22
N LYS A 40 5.70 6.60 16.16
CA LYS A 40 7.14 6.41 16.26
C LYS A 40 7.52 5.68 17.55
N GLN A 41 7.01 6.15 18.71
CA GLN A 41 7.24 5.54 20.00
C GLN A 41 6.72 4.10 20.08
N ALA A 42 5.56 3.83 19.49
CA ALA A 42 5.01 2.48 19.45
C ALA A 42 5.82 1.51 18.58
N MET A 43 6.49 2.00 17.55
CA MET A 43 7.34 1.19 16.66
C MET A 43 8.75 0.95 17.21
N GLU A 44 9.27 1.86 18.04
CA GLU A 44 10.67 1.86 18.48
C GLU A 44 11.12 0.51 19.11
N PRO A 45 10.35 -0.16 20.00
CA PRO A 45 10.74 -1.44 20.58
C PRO A 45 10.95 -2.55 19.54
N TYR A 46 10.24 -2.49 18.41
CA TYR A 46 10.33 -3.51 17.35
C TYR A 46 11.53 -3.32 16.42
N LEU A 47 12.23 -2.20 16.52
CA LEU A 47 13.44 -1.94 15.74
C LEU A 47 14.70 -2.53 16.39
N GLN A 48 14.70 -2.79 17.72
CA GLN A 48 15.88 -3.24 18.45
C GLN A 48 15.60 -4.38 19.43
N GLU A 49 14.53 -4.31 20.22
CA GLU A 49 14.28 -5.24 21.33
C GLU A 49 13.42 -6.44 20.87
N ASN A 50 12.32 -6.17 20.16
CA ASN A 50 11.32 -7.15 19.75
C ASN A 50 11.50 -7.55 18.27
N TYR A 51 12.71 -7.94 17.88
CA TYR A 51 13.09 -8.23 16.50
C TYR A 51 12.81 -9.68 16.05
N GLY A 52 12.11 -10.46 16.88
CA GLY A 52 11.85 -11.87 16.61
C GLY A 52 11.10 -12.13 15.31
N ASN A 53 11.46 -13.23 14.63
CA ASN A 53 10.69 -13.67 13.47
C ASN A 53 9.44 -14.42 13.93
N ALA A 54 8.26 -13.88 13.62
CA ALA A 54 6.96 -14.45 13.98
C ALA A 54 6.70 -15.89 13.47
N SER A 55 7.49 -16.37 12.52
CA SER A 55 7.37 -17.75 11.99
C SER A 55 8.14 -18.78 12.79
N THR A 56 8.96 -18.37 13.77
CA THR A 56 9.76 -19.31 14.58
C THR A 56 9.02 -19.80 15.82
N ALA A 57 9.36 -20.99 16.30
CA ALA A 57 8.65 -21.67 17.38
C ALA A 57 9.24 -21.42 18.79
N TYR A 58 10.29 -20.60 18.90
CA TYR A 58 10.87 -20.24 20.20
C TYR A 58 10.35 -18.88 20.69
N SER A 59 10.57 -18.58 21.99
CA SER A 59 9.90 -17.50 22.72
C SER A 59 9.92 -16.13 22.04
N ILE A 60 11.07 -15.70 21.53
CA ILE A 60 11.19 -14.38 20.87
C ILE A 60 10.35 -14.32 19.57
N GLY A 61 10.17 -15.43 18.86
CA GLY A 61 9.28 -15.50 17.71
C GLY A 61 7.80 -15.58 18.10
N GLU A 62 7.49 -16.23 19.23
CA GLU A 62 6.12 -16.27 19.76
C GLU A 62 5.67 -14.89 20.24
N ASP A 63 6.57 -14.12 20.86
CA ASP A 63 6.28 -12.75 21.26
C ASP A 63 5.98 -11.87 20.05
N ALA A 64 6.81 -11.92 19.00
CA ALA A 64 6.57 -11.19 17.76
C ALA A 64 5.24 -11.57 17.09
N ARG A 65 4.92 -12.87 17.06
CA ARG A 65 3.64 -13.36 16.50
C ARG A 65 2.44 -12.86 17.30
N ARG A 66 2.51 -12.86 18.64
CA ARG A 66 1.44 -12.36 19.49
C ARG A 66 1.14 -10.88 19.23
N GLU A 67 2.15 -10.06 19.11
CA GLU A 67 1.97 -8.63 18.82
C GLU A 67 1.45 -8.39 17.38
N LEU A 68 1.89 -9.18 16.41
CA LEU A 68 1.37 -9.13 15.04
C LEU A 68 -0.13 -9.49 14.99
N GLU A 69 -0.54 -10.56 15.67
CA GLU A 69 -1.95 -10.96 15.74
C GLU A 69 -2.82 -9.95 16.46
N LYS A 70 -2.33 -9.37 17.56
CA LYS A 70 -3.01 -8.29 18.27
C LYS A 70 -3.21 -7.06 17.37
N SER A 71 -2.20 -6.69 16.59
CA SER A 71 -2.31 -5.59 15.62
C SER A 71 -3.35 -5.92 14.54
N ARG A 72 -3.38 -7.17 14.08
CA ARG A 72 -4.38 -7.67 13.13
C ARG A 72 -5.80 -7.61 13.69
N GLU A 73 -6.00 -7.98 14.96
CA GLU A 73 -7.29 -7.91 15.65
C GLU A 73 -7.81 -6.46 15.73
N VAL A 74 -6.94 -5.51 16.06
CA VAL A 74 -7.31 -4.08 16.13
C VAL A 74 -7.76 -3.56 14.76
N ILE A 75 -7.02 -3.88 13.70
CA ILE A 75 -7.37 -3.46 12.33
C ILE A 75 -8.67 -4.12 11.89
N ALA A 76 -8.83 -5.42 12.14
CA ALA A 76 -10.04 -6.16 11.80
C ALA A 76 -11.28 -5.57 12.50
N ALA A 77 -11.17 -5.26 13.79
CA ALA A 77 -12.26 -4.62 14.54
C ALA A 77 -12.62 -3.24 13.98
N THR A 78 -11.63 -2.44 13.58
CA THR A 78 -11.85 -1.11 13.00
C THR A 78 -12.58 -1.19 11.65
N LEU A 79 -12.29 -2.24 10.87
CA LEU A 79 -12.91 -2.46 9.55
C LEU A 79 -14.18 -3.33 9.61
N HIS A 80 -14.64 -3.74 10.82
CA HIS A 80 -15.72 -4.70 11.00
C HIS A 80 -15.51 -6.01 10.22
N ALA A 81 -14.25 -6.43 10.11
CA ALA A 81 -13.82 -7.64 9.41
C ALA A 81 -13.37 -8.72 10.42
N LYS A 82 -13.15 -9.95 9.93
CA LYS A 82 -12.50 -11.01 10.70
C LYS A 82 -10.98 -10.86 10.62
N THR A 83 -10.26 -11.31 11.62
CA THR A 83 -8.78 -11.33 11.60
C THR A 83 -8.22 -12.11 10.40
N SER A 84 -8.90 -13.19 9.99
CA SER A 84 -8.52 -13.98 8.80
C SER A 84 -8.69 -13.25 7.46
N GLU A 85 -9.33 -12.08 7.45
CA GLU A 85 -9.56 -11.25 6.26
C GLU A 85 -8.54 -10.11 6.14
N ILE A 86 -7.65 -9.96 7.14
CA ILE A 86 -6.63 -8.92 7.17
C ILE A 86 -5.28 -9.50 6.75
N TYR A 87 -4.66 -8.89 5.76
CA TYR A 87 -3.34 -9.25 5.25
C TYR A 87 -2.42 -8.04 5.25
N PHE A 88 -1.23 -8.19 5.82
CA PHE A 88 -0.20 -7.16 5.78
C PHE A 88 0.61 -7.29 4.50
N THR A 89 0.82 -6.19 3.83
CA THR A 89 1.62 -6.08 2.60
C THR A 89 2.73 -5.05 2.79
N SER A 90 3.66 -4.98 1.85
CA SER A 90 4.74 -3.99 1.89
C SER A 90 4.26 -2.55 1.59
N GLY A 91 3.03 -2.39 1.08
CA GLY A 91 2.46 -1.08 0.75
C GLY A 91 1.26 -1.18 -0.17
N GLY A 92 0.63 -0.04 -0.47
CA GLY A 92 -0.57 0.06 -1.30
C GLY A 92 -0.41 -0.59 -2.68
N SER A 93 0.73 -0.39 -3.34
CA SER A 93 0.98 -0.99 -4.66
C SER A 93 0.92 -2.51 -4.66
N GLU A 94 1.41 -3.17 -3.61
CA GLU A 94 1.28 -4.63 -3.48
C GLU A 94 -0.17 -5.01 -3.22
N SER A 95 -0.86 -4.30 -2.33
CA SER A 95 -2.27 -4.54 -2.02
C SER A 95 -3.16 -4.43 -3.26
N ASP A 96 -3.00 -3.35 -4.02
CA ASP A 96 -3.76 -3.10 -5.25
C ASP A 96 -3.52 -4.19 -6.30
N ASN A 97 -2.25 -4.52 -6.54
CA ASN A 97 -1.88 -5.59 -7.46
C ASN A 97 -2.47 -6.93 -7.03
N TRP A 98 -2.39 -7.23 -5.74
CA TRP A 98 -2.92 -8.48 -5.20
C TRP A 98 -4.44 -8.55 -5.32
N ALA A 99 -5.14 -7.48 -4.95
CA ALA A 99 -6.60 -7.41 -5.06
C ALA A 99 -7.06 -7.54 -6.52
N VAL A 100 -6.56 -6.69 -7.41
CA VAL A 100 -7.02 -6.64 -8.81
C VAL A 100 -6.71 -7.94 -9.55
N LYS A 101 -5.46 -8.41 -9.48
CA LYS A 101 -5.04 -9.60 -10.25
C LYS A 101 -5.62 -10.89 -9.71
N ASN A 102 -5.73 -11.03 -8.37
CA ASN A 102 -6.28 -12.26 -7.78
C ASN A 102 -7.80 -12.36 -7.94
N ILE A 103 -8.53 -11.25 -7.82
CA ILE A 103 -9.97 -11.26 -8.09
C ILE A 103 -10.23 -11.59 -9.56
N ALA A 104 -9.50 -10.95 -10.48
CA ALA A 104 -9.59 -11.27 -11.91
C ALA A 104 -9.34 -12.76 -12.18
N ALA A 105 -8.29 -13.34 -11.61
CA ALA A 105 -7.97 -14.77 -11.77
C ALA A 105 -9.02 -15.67 -11.14
N ALA A 106 -9.48 -15.39 -9.94
CA ALA A 106 -10.49 -16.19 -9.23
C ALA A 106 -11.85 -16.16 -9.93
N CYS A 107 -12.22 -15.01 -10.50
CA CYS A 107 -13.49 -14.82 -11.19
C CYS A 107 -13.46 -15.13 -12.68
N LYS A 108 -12.34 -15.58 -13.24
CA LYS A 108 -12.14 -15.82 -14.68
C LYS A 108 -13.23 -16.67 -15.36
N LYS A 109 -13.84 -17.61 -14.61
CA LYS A 109 -14.94 -18.44 -15.12
C LYS A 109 -16.29 -17.71 -15.16
N LYS A 110 -16.45 -16.63 -14.40
CA LYS A 110 -17.68 -15.82 -14.35
C LYS A 110 -17.66 -14.71 -15.40
N GLY A 111 -16.48 -14.19 -15.71
CA GLY A 111 -16.30 -13.14 -16.69
C GLY A 111 -14.88 -12.59 -16.69
N ARG A 112 -14.62 -11.65 -17.58
CA ARG A 112 -13.31 -11.01 -17.74
C ARG A 112 -13.39 -9.51 -17.91
N HIS A 113 -14.51 -8.91 -17.55
CA HIS A 113 -14.69 -7.47 -17.61
C HIS A 113 -14.38 -6.82 -16.26
N ILE A 114 -13.63 -5.73 -16.30
CA ILE A 114 -13.21 -4.91 -15.15
C ILE A 114 -13.61 -3.46 -15.45
N ILE A 115 -14.11 -2.77 -14.44
CA ILE A 115 -14.41 -1.33 -14.51
C ILE A 115 -13.47 -0.61 -13.55
N THR A 116 -12.84 0.47 -14.02
CA THR A 116 -12.00 1.36 -13.20
C THR A 116 -12.11 2.79 -13.71
N THR A 117 -11.45 3.75 -13.05
CA THR A 117 -11.40 5.14 -13.57
C THR A 117 -10.09 5.41 -14.30
N ASN A 118 -10.07 6.47 -15.12
CA ASN A 118 -8.87 6.88 -15.85
C ASN A 118 -7.85 7.65 -14.99
N ILE A 119 -8.19 7.99 -13.73
CA ILE A 119 -7.34 8.75 -12.81
C ILE A 119 -6.81 7.93 -11.63
N GLU A 120 -6.98 6.63 -11.66
CA GLU A 120 -6.49 5.74 -10.60
C GLU A 120 -4.97 5.82 -10.41
N HIS A 121 -4.52 5.41 -9.24
CA HIS A 121 -3.09 5.23 -8.99
C HIS A 121 -2.49 4.23 -10.00
N HIS A 122 -1.25 4.45 -10.41
CA HIS A 122 -0.55 3.60 -11.37
C HIS A 122 -0.51 2.10 -10.99
N ALA A 123 -0.61 1.76 -9.70
CA ALA A 123 -0.70 0.36 -9.26
C ALA A 123 -1.97 -0.33 -9.78
N ILE A 124 -3.09 0.39 -9.88
CA ILE A 124 -4.35 -0.08 -10.46
C ILE A 124 -4.25 -0.06 -11.99
N LEU A 125 -3.90 1.09 -12.59
CA LEU A 125 -3.83 1.24 -14.06
C LEU A 125 -2.89 0.21 -14.69
N ASN A 126 -1.67 0.06 -14.18
CA ASN A 126 -0.71 -0.91 -14.70
C ASN A 126 -1.16 -2.36 -14.49
N SER A 127 -1.95 -2.63 -13.43
CA SER A 127 -2.53 -3.96 -13.21
C SER A 127 -3.63 -4.26 -14.21
N CYS A 128 -4.45 -3.27 -14.54
CA CYS A 128 -5.47 -3.37 -15.59
C CYS A 128 -4.84 -3.58 -16.96
N GLU A 129 -3.85 -2.77 -17.35
CA GLU A 129 -3.11 -2.96 -18.61
C GLU A 129 -2.45 -4.34 -18.73
N TYR A 130 -1.93 -4.87 -17.62
CA TYR A 130 -1.41 -6.24 -17.60
C TYR A 130 -2.50 -7.27 -17.86
N LEU A 131 -3.68 -7.10 -17.26
CA LEU A 131 -4.82 -8.00 -17.45
C LEU A 131 -5.38 -7.93 -18.87
N GLU A 132 -5.41 -6.74 -19.52
CA GLU A 132 -5.77 -6.61 -20.93
C GLU A 132 -4.88 -7.48 -21.85
N LYS A 133 -3.57 -7.52 -21.59
CA LYS A 133 -2.63 -8.39 -22.31
C LYS A 133 -2.93 -9.88 -22.11
N LEU A 134 -3.64 -10.23 -21.03
CA LEU A 134 -4.12 -11.59 -20.73
C LEU A 134 -5.56 -11.87 -21.23
N GLY A 135 -6.14 -10.94 -22.00
CA GLY A 135 -7.44 -11.07 -22.62
C GLY A 135 -8.61 -10.71 -21.69
N TYR A 136 -8.38 -9.85 -20.71
CA TYR A 136 -9.45 -9.15 -20.00
C TYR A 136 -9.85 -7.90 -20.77
N ASP A 137 -11.09 -7.47 -20.59
CA ASP A 137 -11.63 -6.23 -21.12
C ASP A 137 -11.77 -5.24 -19.97
N VAL A 138 -11.24 -4.02 -20.13
CA VAL A 138 -11.24 -3.00 -19.07
C VAL A 138 -11.96 -1.76 -19.57
N THR A 139 -12.99 -1.35 -18.84
CA THR A 139 -13.65 -0.06 -19.05
C THR A 139 -13.04 0.97 -18.11
N TYR A 140 -12.40 1.98 -18.67
CA TYR A 140 -11.90 3.15 -17.96
C TYR A 140 -12.93 4.25 -17.99
N LEU A 141 -13.57 4.54 -16.84
CA LEU A 141 -14.55 5.61 -16.73
C LEU A 141 -13.85 6.96 -16.72
N GLU A 142 -14.36 7.86 -17.56
CA GLU A 142 -13.92 9.26 -17.57
C GLU A 142 -14.51 10.00 -16.37
N VAL A 143 -13.68 10.72 -15.65
CA VAL A 143 -14.11 11.60 -14.56
C VAL A 143 -14.48 12.98 -15.08
N ASP A 144 -15.28 13.72 -14.32
CA ASP A 144 -15.59 15.12 -14.61
C ASP A 144 -14.43 16.07 -14.26
N GLY A 145 -14.67 17.39 -14.39
CA GLY A 145 -13.65 18.41 -14.09
C GLY A 145 -13.22 18.49 -12.63
N ASP A 146 -13.99 17.90 -11.72
CA ASP A 146 -13.71 17.82 -10.28
C ASP A 146 -13.13 16.46 -9.88
N GLY A 147 -12.91 15.55 -10.85
CA GLY A 147 -12.36 14.21 -10.60
C GLY A 147 -13.40 13.21 -10.08
N LEU A 148 -14.68 13.44 -10.32
CA LEU A 148 -15.77 12.61 -9.82
C LEU A 148 -16.38 11.76 -10.94
N ILE A 149 -16.92 10.59 -10.54
CA ILE A 149 -17.81 9.76 -11.37
C ILE A 149 -19.16 9.64 -10.69
N SER A 150 -20.23 9.43 -11.47
CA SER A 150 -21.55 9.17 -10.91
C SER A 150 -21.81 7.67 -10.75
N PRO A 151 -22.68 7.27 -9.80
CA PRO A 151 -23.14 5.88 -9.72
C PRO A 151 -23.78 5.39 -11.02
N GLU A 152 -24.47 6.28 -11.77
CA GLU A 152 -25.11 5.97 -13.03
C GLU A 152 -24.08 5.57 -14.10
N GLN A 153 -22.94 6.29 -14.21
CA GLN A 153 -21.84 5.91 -15.11
C GLN A 153 -21.32 4.51 -14.82
N VAL A 154 -21.17 4.16 -13.54
CA VAL A 154 -20.76 2.81 -13.12
C VAL A 154 -21.83 1.78 -13.53
N MET A 155 -23.09 2.05 -13.22
CA MET A 155 -24.20 1.15 -13.53
C MET A 155 -24.33 0.89 -15.04
N ASP A 156 -24.18 1.91 -15.86
CA ASP A 156 -24.24 1.80 -17.32
C ASP A 156 -23.08 0.99 -17.91
N ALA A 157 -21.93 0.99 -17.23
CA ALA A 157 -20.76 0.22 -17.64
C ALA A 157 -20.82 -1.27 -17.23
N ILE A 158 -21.71 -1.65 -16.30
CA ILE A 158 -21.82 -3.03 -15.83
C ILE A 158 -22.36 -3.92 -16.94
N ARG A 159 -21.69 -5.02 -17.18
CA ARG A 159 -22.04 -6.07 -18.13
C ARG A 159 -22.25 -7.41 -17.41
N PRO A 160 -22.90 -8.40 -18.04
CA PRO A 160 -23.08 -9.73 -17.44
C PRO A 160 -21.75 -10.44 -17.07
N ASP A 161 -20.65 -10.08 -17.73
CA ASP A 161 -19.31 -10.60 -17.50
C ASP A 161 -18.42 -9.69 -16.66
N THR A 162 -18.98 -8.62 -16.04
CA THR A 162 -18.26 -7.77 -15.11
C THR A 162 -17.95 -8.53 -13.82
N THR A 163 -16.69 -8.55 -13.42
CA THR A 163 -16.19 -9.31 -12.26
C THR A 163 -15.53 -8.44 -11.20
N LEU A 164 -15.12 -7.23 -11.54
CA LEU A 164 -14.48 -6.30 -10.64
C LEU A 164 -14.83 -4.86 -11.02
N ILE A 165 -15.10 -4.07 -10.00
CA ILE A 165 -15.21 -2.60 -10.08
C ILE A 165 -14.21 -2.04 -9.06
N SER A 166 -13.31 -1.18 -9.51
CA SER A 166 -12.28 -0.51 -8.70
C SER A 166 -12.35 1.00 -9.00
N VAL A 167 -12.86 1.78 -8.05
CA VAL A 167 -13.03 3.24 -8.14
C VAL A 167 -12.70 3.89 -6.82
#